data_f3699a4b612e8b87ef849c317d36b6d3
#
_entry.id   f3699a4b612e8b87ef849c317d36b6d3
#
_cell.length_a   1.000
_cell.length_b   1.000
_cell.length_c   1.000
_cell.angle_alpha   90.00
_cell.angle_beta   90.00
_cell.angle_gamma   90.00
#
_symmetry.space_group_name_H-M   'P 1'
#
loop_
_entity.id
_entity.type
_entity.pdbx_description
1 polymer ?
#
loop_
_entity_poly.entity_id
_entity_poly.type
_entity_poly.pdbx_seq_one_letter_code
_entity_poly.pdbx_strand_id
1 'polypeptide(L)'
;MSGYRLSKEASEDLVAIYIQGHDQFGPRQADRYQDDLDALFRRLAATPTIARLRLEYAPPVRVFVFKAHVIIYDQEPDGVLIQRVRHGHEDWQGDPYGSSDEGDHP
;
A
#
# COMPACT_ATOMS: atom_id res chain seq x y z
N MET A 1 8.73 15.93 12.61
CA MET A 1 9.39 14.79 11.93
C MET A 1 8.34 13.94 11.23
N SER A 2 8.58 13.67 9.96
CA SER A 2 7.62 12.90 9.17
C SER A 2 7.84 11.41 9.34
N GLY A 3 6.73 10.67 9.41
CA GLY A 3 6.78 9.24 9.49
C GLY A 3 5.56 8.64 8.84
N TYR A 4 5.50 7.30 8.81
CA TYR A 4 4.31 6.64 8.29
C TYR A 4 3.72 5.74 9.34
N ARG A 5 2.42 5.53 9.21
CA ARG A 5 1.67 4.54 9.98
C ARG A 5 1.04 3.56 9.02
N LEU A 6 0.78 2.37 9.50
CA LEU A 6 0.10 1.34 8.71
C LEU A 6 -1.27 1.10 9.30
N SER A 7 -2.30 1.03 8.45
CA SER A 7 -3.58 0.51 8.91
C SER A 7 -3.43 -0.97 9.23
N LYS A 8 -4.41 -1.53 9.93
CA LYS A 8 -4.42 -2.96 10.19
C LYS A 8 -4.39 -3.74 8.88
N GLU A 9 -5.18 -3.32 7.91
CA GLU A 9 -5.26 -3.99 6.62
C GLU A 9 -3.94 -3.88 5.85
N ALA A 10 -3.28 -2.73 5.92
CA ALA A 10 -1.97 -2.58 5.28
C ALA A 10 -0.93 -3.51 5.91
N SER A 11 -0.95 -3.64 7.24
CA SER A 11 -0.04 -4.56 7.91
C SER A 11 -0.28 -5.99 7.44
N GLU A 12 -1.53 -6.39 7.30
CA GLU A 12 -1.87 -7.72 6.81
C GLU A 12 -1.46 -7.89 5.34
N ASP A 13 -1.63 -6.85 4.54
CA ASP A 13 -1.17 -6.87 3.15
C ASP A 13 0.33 -7.14 3.07
N LEU A 14 1.11 -6.47 3.91
CA LEU A 14 2.56 -6.63 3.91
C LEU A 14 2.98 -8.05 4.29
N VAL A 15 2.30 -8.65 5.26
CA VAL A 15 2.57 -10.04 5.63
C VAL A 15 2.30 -10.97 4.45
N ALA A 16 1.16 -10.80 3.78
CA ALA A 16 0.80 -11.62 2.63
C ALA A 16 1.80 -11.45 1.49
N ILE A 17 2.23 -10.22 1.23
CA ILE A 17 3.22 -9.93 0.20
C ILE A 17 4.55 -10.62 0.53
N TYR A 18 4.95 -10.59 1.80
CA TYR A 18 6.20 -11.23 2.21
C TYR A 18 6.13 -12.74 2.01
N ILE A 19 5.04 -13.36 2.45
CA ILE A 19 4.87 -14.80 2.32
C ILE A 19 4.88 -15.22 0.85
N GLN A 20 4.15 -14.50 0.02
CA GLN A 20 4.10 -14.80 -1.41
C GLN A 20 5.47 -14.63 -2.06
N GLY A 21 6.16 -13.56 -1.73
CA GLY A 21 7.49 -13.30 -2.27
C GLY A 21 8.49 -14.35 -1.82
N HIS A 22 8.41 -14.77 -0.56
CA HIS A 22 9.26 -15.82 -0.01
C HIS A 22 9.04 -17.13 -0.78
N ASP A 23 7.78 -17.48 -1.01
CA ASP A 23 7.45 -18.73 -1.71
C ASP A 23 7.89 -18.72 -3.17
N GLN A 24 7.77 -17.57 -3.84
CA GLN A 24 8.06 -17.48 -5.26
C GLN A 24 9.53 -17.20 -5.57
N PHE A 25 10.21 -16.43 -4.74
CA PHE A 25 11.53 -15.90 -5.05
C PHE A 25 12.56 -16.16 -3.97
N GLY A 26 12.15 -16.70 -2.82
CA GLY A 26 13.03 -17.01 -1.72
C GLY A 26 13.19 -15.87 -0.72
N PRO A 27 13.81 -16.19 0.45
CA PRO A 27 13.86 -15.24 1.57
C PRO A 27 14.64 -13.97 1.27
N ARG A 28 15.75 -14.07 0.53
CA ARG A 28 16.58 -12.91 0.26
C ARG A 28 15.83 -11.84 -0.53
N GLN A 29 15.12 -12.27 -1.57
CA GLN A 29 14.37 -11.33 -2.39
C GLN A 29 13.15 -10.78 -1.63
N ALA A 30 12.50 -11.63 -0.84
CA ALA A 30 11.38 -11.19 -0.02
C ALA A 30 11.82 -10.12 0.99
N ASP A 31 12.96 -10.32 1.64
CA ASP A 31 13.51 -9.34 2.57
C ASP A 31 13.83 -8.03 1.87
N ARG A 32 14.44 -8.12 0.70
CA ARG A 32 14.80 -6.91 -0.07
C ARG A 32 13.55 -6.13 -0.45
N TYR A 33 12.49 -6.82 -0.85
CA TYR A 33 11.27 -6.15 -1.27
C TYR A 33 10.61 -5.43 -0.09
N GLN A 34 10.64 -6.06 1.10
CA GLN A 34 10.14 -5.40 2.31
C GLN A 34 10.94 -4.14 2.65
N ASP A 35 12.26 -4.20 2.49
CA ASP A 35 13.12 -3.03 2.71
C ASP A 35 12.79 -1.92 1.71
N ASP A 36 12.55 -2.30 0.45
CA ASP A 36 12.19 -1.33 -0.58
C ASP A 36 10.86 -0.66 -0.28
N LEU A 37 9.88 -1.42 0.21
CA LEU A 37 8.59 -0.86 0.60
C LEU A 37 8.74 0.10 1.78
N ASP A 38 9.52 -0.28 2.78
CA ASP A 38 9.76 0.61 3.93
C ASP A 38 10.39 1.92 3.47
N ALA A 39 11.39 1.85 2.60
CA ALA A 39 12.04 3.05 2.07
C ALA A 39 11.05 3.92 1.29
N LEU A 40 10.16 3.27 0.52
CA LEU A 40 9.13 3.99 -0.22
C LEU A 40 8.18 4.71 0.74
N PHE A 41 7.71 4.02 1.78
CA PHE A 41 6.77 4.63 2.73
C PHE A 41 7.38 5.84 3.42
N ARG A 42 8.67 5.78 3.76
CA ARG A 42 9.38 6.93 4.33
C ARG A 42 9.44 8.08 3.35
N ARG A 43 9.64 7.78 2.09
CA ARG A 43 9.67 8.79 1.04
C ARG A 43 8.31 9.44 0.85
N LEU A 44 7.24 8.65 0.87
CA LEU A 44 5.89 9.19 0.81
C LEU A 44 5.60 10.08 2.02
N ALA A 45 6.07 9.67 3.20
CA ALA A 45 5.89 10.48 4.40
C ALA A 45 6.61 11.83 4.30
N ALA A 46 7.79 11.83 3.70
CA ALA A 46 8.57 13.06 3.53
C ALA A 46 7.97 13.97 2.46
N THR A 47 7.33 13.41 1.44
CA THR A 47 6.75 14.17 0.34
C THR A 47 5.39 13.58 -0.03
N PRO A 48 4.37 13.79 0.82
CA PRO A 48 3.06 13.13 0.59
C PRO A 48 2.40 13.50 -0.73
N THR A 49 2.70 14.67 -1.26
CA THR A 49 2.07 15.16 -2.49
C THR A 49 2.73 14.63 -3.76
N ILE A 50 3.69 13.70 -3.63
CA ILE A 50 4.31 13.09 -4.81
C ILE A 50 3.27 12.39 -5.69
N ALA A 51 2.19 11.88 -5.08
CA ALA A 51 1.03 11.36 -5.80
C ALA A 51 -0.13 12.33 -5.59
N ARG A 52 -0.86 12.62 -6.67
CA ARG A 52 -1.99 13.56 -6.57
C ARG A 52 -3.13 12.95 -5.78
N LEU A 53 -3.92 13.81 -5.17
CA LEU A 53 -5.13 13.39 -4.48
C LEU A 53 -6.19 13.03 -5.53
N ARG A 54 -6.75 11.84 -5.42
CA ARG A 54 -7.76 11.36 -6.36
C ARG A 54 -9.14 11.60 -5.80
N LEU A 55 -9.80 12.60 -6.35
CA LEU A 55 -11.11 13.05 -5.88
C LEU A 55 -12.23 12.13 -6.36
N GLU A 56 -11.93 11.28 -7.32
CA GLU A 56 -12.93 10.34 -7.85
C GLU A 56 -13.30 9.26 -6.84
N TYR A 57 -12.53 9.13 -5.76
CA TYR A 57 -12.85 8.19 -4.68
C TYR A 57 -13.47 8.95 -3.51
N ALA A 58 -14.27 8.23 -2.73
CA ALA A 58 -14.94 8.77 -1.56
C ALA A 58 -14.68 7.86 -0.35
N PRO A 59 -13.83 8.28 0.59
CA PRO A 59 -13.09 9.55 0.62
C PRO A 59 -11.97 9.59 -0.40
N PRO A 60 -11.48 10.77 -0.77
CA PRO A 60 -10.36 10.89 -1.69
C PRO A 60 -9.10 10.24 -1.13
N VAL A 61 -8.28 9.68 -2.03
CA VAL A 61 -7.03 9.01 -1.64
C VAL A 61 -5.91 9.38 -2.59
N ARG A 62 -4.68 9.12 -2.15
CA ARG A 62 -3.51 9.19 -2.99
C ARG A 62 -3.06 7.77 -3.33
N VAL A 63 -2.60 7.58 -4.56
CA VAL A 63 -2.23 6.26 -5.07
C VAL A 63 -0.86 6.36 -5.73
N PHE A 64 0.07 5.55 -5.27
CA PHE A 64 1.42 5.49 -5.83
C PHE A 64 1.67 4.07 -6.32
N VAL A 65 2.07 3.94 -7.59
CA VAL A 65 2.39 2.63 -8.18
C VAL A 65 3.86 2.33 -7.94
N PHE A 66 4.15 1.19 -7.35
CA PHE A 66 5.51 0.77 -7.06
C PHE A 66 5.68 -0.69 -7.45
N LYS A 67 6.41 -0.92 -8.55
CA LYS A 67 6.67 -2.26 -9.07
C LYS A 67 5.33 -3.00 -9.28
N ALA A 68 5.18 -4.17 -8.68
CA ALA A 68 3.97 -4.97 -8.85
C ALA A 68 2.81 -4.50 -7.97
N HIS A 69 3.03 -3.50 -7.13
CA HIS A 69 2.05 -3.12 -6.11
C HIS A 69 1.59 -1.68 -6.24
N VAL A 70 0.45 -1.41 -5.64
CA VAL A 70 -0.19 -0.11 -5.62
C VAL A 70 -0.37 0.28 -4.17
N ILE A 71 0.16 1.44 -3.80
CA ILE A 71 0.12 1.95 -2.43
C ILE A 71 -1.00 2.97 -2.34
N ILE A 72 -1.97 2.70 -1.48
CA ILE A 72 -3.09 3.61 -1.24
C ILE A 72 -2.86 4.25 0.12
N TYR A 73 -2.78 5.57 0.15
CA TYR A 73 -2.41 6.26 1.37
C TYR A 73 -3.10 7.60 1.50
N ASP A 74 -3.12 8.11 2.73
CA ASP A 74 -3.62 9.43 3.07
C ASP A 74 -2.51 10.26 3.68
N GLN A 75 -2.53 11.55 3.39
CA GLN A 75 -1.65 12.50 4.03
C GLN A 75 -2.17 12.80 5.43
N GLU A 76 -1.26 12.85 6.39
CA GLU A 76 -1.56 13.23 7.77
C GLU A 76 -0.69 14.41 8.16
N PRO A 77 -1.00 15.10 9.27
CA PRO A 77 -0.18 16.26 9.67
C PRO A 77 1.30 15.96 9.81
N ASP A 78 1.64 14.76 10.32
CA ASP A 78 3.04 14.40 10.56
C ASP A 78 3.55 13.31 9.61
N GLY A 79 2.89 13.10 8.49
CA GLY A 79 3.35 12.07 7.56
C GLY A 79 2.23 11.48 6.77
N VAL A 80 2.17 10.16 6.71
CA VAL A 80 1.14 9.46 5.92
C VAL A 80 0.63 8.25 6.67
N LEU A 81 -0.62 7.89 6.36
CA LEU A 81 -1.20 6.61 6.76
C LEU A 81 -1.29 5.73 5.52
N ILE A 82 -0.61 4.60 5.54
CA ILE A 82 -0.70 3.62 4.47
C ILE A 82 -1.97 2.81 4.72
N GLN A 83 -2.94 2.96 3.83
CA GLN A 83 -4.25 2.33 3.96
C GLN A 83 -4.24 0.90 3.46
N ARG A 84 -3.67 0.69 2.26
CA ARG A 84 -3.61 -0.62 1.65
C ARG A 84 -2.36 -0.72 0.76
N VAL A 85 -1.89 -1.95 0.59
CA VAL A 85 -0.87 -2.28 -0.40
C VAL A 85 -1.48 -3.38 -1.26
N ARG A 86 -1.94 -3.01 -2.47
CA ARG A 86 -2.68 -3.90 -3.34
C ARG A 86 -1.79 -4.36 -4.49
N HIS A 87 -2.09 -5.55 -5.01
CA HIS A 87 -1.40 -6.01 -6.21
C HIS A 87 -1.95 -5.26 -7.42
N GLY A 88 -1.07 -4.89 -8.36
CA GLY A 88 -1.49 -4.13 -9.54
C GLY A 88 -2.47 -4.88 -10.43
N HIS A 89 -2.52 -6.21 -10.33
CA HIS A 89 -3.47 -7.02 -11.09
C HIS A 89 -4.87 -7.06 -10.48
N GLU A 90 -5.01 -6.64 -9.23
CA GLU A 90 -6.32 -6.62 -8.58
C GLU A 90 -7.17 -5.49 -9.13
N ASP A 91 -8.47 -5.62 -8.97
CA ASP A 91 -9.40 -4.55 -9.32
C ASP A 91 -9.44 -3.52 -8.18
N TRP A 92 -8.28 -2.92 -7.90
CA TRP A 92 -8.18 -1.95 -6.82
C TRP A 92 -8.86 -0.63 -7.18
N GLN A 93 -8.99 -0.33 -8.46
CA GLN A 93 -9.55 0.96 -8.91
C GLN A 93 -11.02 1.07 -8.57
N GLY A 94 -11.73 -0.05 -8.62
CA GLY A 94 -13.14 -0.06 -8.25
C GLY A 94 -13.36 -0.09 -6.74
N ASP A 95 -12.36 -0.57 -6.00
CA ASP A 95 -12.45 -0.72 -4.54
C ASP A 95 -11.06 -0.59 -3.93
N PRO A 96 -10.53 0.64 -3.82
CA PRO A 96 -9.14 0.82 -3.36
C PRO A 96 -8.89 0.29 -1.95
N TYR A 97 -9.92 0.31 -1.09
CA TYR A 97 -9.75 -0.14 0.28
C TYR A 97 -9.95 -1.64 0.43
N GLY A 98 -10.46 -2.34 -0.61
CA GLY A 98 -10.67 -3.77 -0.53
C GLY A 98 -11.71 -4.14 0.51
N SER A 99 -12.77 -3.39 0.53
CA SER A 99 -13.84 -3.68 1.47
C SER A 99 -14.37 -5.07 1.23
N SER A 100 -14.67 -5.66 1.91
CA SER A 100 -14.93 -6.84 1.64
C SER A 100 -15.94 -7.57 1.39
N ASP A 101 -16.03 -7.51 1.23
CA ASP A 101 -16.52 -8.20 1.06
C ASP A 101 -16.34 -9.10 0.56
N GLU A 102 -15.79 -9.07 0.55
CA GLU A 102 -15.45 -9.76 0.18
C GLU A 102 -15.81 -10.80 0.08
N GLY A 103 -15.71 -10.94 0.34
CA GLY A 103 -15.96 -11.99 0.19
C GLY A 103 -17.02 -12.48 -0.50
N ASP A 104 -17.41 -12.19 -0.68
CA ASP A 104 -18.41 -12.67 -1.05
C ASP A 104 -18.55 -12.82 -2.34
N HIS A 105 -18.05 -12.88 -2.86
CA HIS A 105 -18.25 -13.06 -3.98
C HIS A 105 -18.31 -14.14 -4.41
N PRO A 106 -18.77 -14.24 -4.77
CA PRO A 106 -19.20 -15.41 -5.22
C PRO A 106 -18.72 -16.05 -6.13
#